data_cee6b35bef74d0826acd34d97be65153
#
_entry.id   cee6b35bef74d0826acd34d97be65153
#
_cell.length_a   1.000
_cell.length_b   1.000
_cell.length_c   1.000
_cell.angle_alpha   90.00
_cell.angle_beta   90.00
_cell.angle_gamma   90.00
#
_symmetry.space_group_name_H-M   'P 1'
#
loop_
_entity.id
_entity.type
_entity.pdbx_description
1 polymer ?
#
loop_
_entity_poly.entity_id
_entity_poly.type
_entity_poly.pdbx_seq_one_letter_code
_entity_poly.pdbx_strand_id
1 'polypeptide(L)'
;MLLDVLIIDDEEGIRRSLTRILREDGYLVHTAPSGEDALTTISNDGINLDIVICDLIMPGIDGIRTIEEINKTHQGITKIILTGYGTLESSIKAIEAGIDGFITKPFENKELKWKIKEYYIKRRMKQFVAPDIFDKLLDEPVHLEPRMSDVSILFTDIRGFTKLASTIPPEELASLLNKYYFQPMSDIVSRHKGIVDKYIGDSVMALFGAPVYNDNHATYAVECGIEMIKSMEESGNILQMGIGISSGMVVTGIFGSISKKEYTALGMPVNIAARLQKFAAPGELVISEETMKSLNSTRPFKKVGSFSLFPSSLPIEYYKWEK
;
A
#
# COMPACT_ATOMS: atom_id res chain seq x y z
N MET A 1 -2.61 -2.67 -17.67
CA MET A 1 -1.41 -3.43 -18.09
C MET A 1 -1.69 -4.89 -17.80
N LEU A 2 -1.40 -5.79 -18.75
CA LEU A 2 -1.57 -7.22 -18.50
C LEU A 2 -0.39 -7.69 -17.66
N LEU A 3 -0.65 -8.50 -16.62
CA LEU A 3 0.42 -9.06 -15.79
C LEU A 3 1.08 -10.23 -16.52
N ASP A 4 2.42 -10.28 -16.48
CA ASP A 4 3.24 -11.34 -17.06
C ASP A 4 3.44 -12.47 -16.05
N VAL A 5 3.04 -13.69 -16.43
CA VAL A 5 3.13 -14.90 -15.59
C VAL A 5 3.98 -15.94 -16.28
N LEU A 6 4.99 -16.47 -15.56
CA LEU A 6 5.76 -17.64 -15.99
C LEU A 6 5.27 -18.88 -15.22
N ILE A 7 4.87 -19.92 -15.95
CA ILE A 7 4.50 -21.23 -15.41
C ILE A 7 5.65 -22.19 -15.65
N ILE A 8 6.14 -22.85 -14.59
CA ILE A 8 7.23 -23.81 -14.60
C ILE A 8 6.69 -25.13 -14.03
N ASP A 9 6.57 -26.15 -14.85
CA ASP A 9 6.05 -27.46 -14.47
C ASP A 9 6.50 -28.48 -15.54
N ASP A 10 6.94 -29.65 -15.18
CA ASP A 10 7.42 -30.66 -16.15
C ASP A 10 6.26 -31.33 -16.89
N GLU A 11 5.04 -31.31 -16.32
CA GLU A 11 3.85 -31.89 -16.94
C GLU A 11 3.23 -30.92 -17.96
N GLU A 12 3.29 -31.25 -19.26
CA GLU A 12 2.70 -30.43 -20.33
C GLU A 12 1.19 -30.19 -20.14
N GLY A 13 0.46 -31.20 -19.64
CA GLY A 13 -0.98 -31.09 -19.37
C GLY A 13 -1.32 -30.00 -18.35
N ILE A 14 -0.52 -29.90 -17.31
CA ILE A 14 -0.67 -28.84 -16.26
C ILE A 14 -0.34 -27.49 -16.85
N ARG A 15 0.79 -27.34 -17.55
CA ARG A 15 1.16 -26.07 -18.21
C ARG A 15 0.08 -25.57 -19.14
N ARG A 16 -0.49 -26.46 -19.99
CA ARG A 16 -1.59 -26.10 -20.91
C ARG A 16 -2.86 -25.67 -20.16
N SER A 17 -3.22 -26.40 -19.10
CA SER A 17 -4.41 -26.09 -18.30
C SER A 17 -4.28 -24.74 -17.61
N LEU A 18 -3.17 -24.49 -16.92
CA LEU A 18 -2.87 -23.21 -16.26
C LEU A 18 -2.83 -22.04 -17.25
N THR A 19 -2.19 -22.26 -18.42
CA THR A 19 -2.13 -21.25 -19.48
C THR A 19 -3.52 -20.83 -19.93
N ARG A 20 -4.44 -21.78 -20.15
CA ARG A 20 -5.81 -21.48 -20.55
C ARG A 20 -6.52 -20.67 -19.46
N ILE A 21 -6.47 -21.14 -18.19
CA ILE A 21 -7.14 -20.51 -17.06
C ILE A 21 -6.67 -19.06 -16.87
N LEU A 22 -5.37 -18.81 -16.97
CA LEU A 22 -4.81 -17.48 -16.72
C LEU A 22 -4.99 -16.54 -17.90
N ARG A 23 -4.92 -17.03 -19.15
CA ARG A 23 -5.22 -16.21 -20.32
C ARG A 23 -6.68 -15.76 -20.38
N GLU A 24 -7.62 -16.60 -19.92
CA GLU A 24 -9.04 -16.21 -19.78
C GLU A 24 -9.22 -15.04 -18.80
N ASP A 25 -8.35 -14.91 -17.80
CA ASP A 25 -8.33 -13.79 -16.83
C ASP A 25 -7.47 -12.60 -17.30
N GLY A 26 -6.94 -12.64 -18.52
CA GLY A 26 -6.20 -11.53 -19.12
C GLY A 26 -4.71 -11.47 -18.76
N TYR A 27 -4.10 -12.55 -18.25
CA TYR A 27 -2.66 -12.60 -18.04
C TYR A 27 -1.89 -12.89 -19.34
N LEU A 28 -0.70 -12.32 -19.49
CA LEU A 28 0.30 -12.76 -20.45
C LEU A 28 1.04 -13.96 -19.88
N VAL A 29 0.97 -15.12 -20.55
CA VAL A 29 1.46 -16.38 -20.00
C VAL A 29 2.60 -16.93 -20.82
N HIS A 30 3.74 -17.11 -20.16
CA HIS A 30 4.94 -17.82 -20.60
C HIS A 30 5.00 -19.18 -19.92
N THR A 31 5.68 -20.15 -20.52
CA THR A 31 5.81 -21.49 -19.93
C THR A 31 7.23 -22.01 -20.09
N ALA A 32 7.69 -22.77 -19.09
CA ALA A 32 8.95 -23.50 -19.14
C ALA A 32 8.74 -24.94 -18.63
N PRO A 33 9.33 -25.95 -19.28
CA PRO A 33 9.19 -27.36 -18.87
C PRO A 33 10.14 -27.77 -17.75
N SER A 34 11.11 -26.93 -17.38
CA SER A 34 12.08 -27.17 -16.31
C SER A 34 12.54 -25.87 -15.67
N GLY A 35 13.22 -25.97 -14.52
CA GLY A 35 13.83 -24.82 -13.86
C GLY A 35 14.94 -24.20 -14.71
N GLU A 36 15.75 -25.00 -15.40
CA GLU A 36 16.83 -24.56 -16.28
C GLU A 36 16.30 -23.76 -17.46
N ASP A 37 15.23 -24.25 -18.10
CA ASP A 37 14.55 -23.52 -19.20
C ASP A 37 13.94 -22.22 -18.71
N ALA A 38 13.37 -22.18 -17.51
CA ALA A 38 12.84 -20.99 -16.89
C ALA A 38 13.92 -19.92 -16.68
N LEU A 39 15.07 -20.27 -16.13
CA LEU A 39 16.20 -19.36 -15.94
C LEU A 39 16.72 -18.82 -17.27
N THR A 40 16.75 -19.66 -18.29
CA THR A 40 17.13 -19.25 -19.66
C THR A 40 16.12 -18.27 -20.24
N THR A 41 14.83 -18.55 -20.11
CA THR A 41 13.75 -17.68 -20.58
C THR A 41 13.80 -16.31 -19.93
N ILE A 42 13.97 -16.25 -18.61
CA ILE A 42 14.08 -14.98 -17.87
C ILE A 42 15.30 -14.16 -18.29
N SER A 43 16.42 -14.82 -18.60
CA SER A 43 17.67 -14.15 -18.94
C SER A 43 17.70 -13.58 -20.37
N ASN A 44 17.00 -14.22 -21.30
CA ASN A 44 17.17 -13.94 -22.75
C ASN A 44 16.15 -12.92 -23.29
N ASP A 45 14.96 -12.82 -22.72
CA ASP A 45 13.84 -12.16 -23.42
C ASP A 45 13.50 -10.76 -22.91
N GLY A 46 14.20 -10.22 -21.91
CA GLY A 46 13.86 -8.92 -21.34
C GLY A 46 12.42 -8.85 -20.82
N ILE A 47 11.82 -10.01 -20.50
CA ILE A 47 10.44 -10.14 -19.99
C ILE A 47 10.37 -9.53 -18.61
N ASN A 48 9.43 -8.61 -18.40
CA ASN A 48 9.19 -8.01 -17.10
C ASN A 48 8.15 -8.83 -16.32
N LEU A 49 8.56 -9.97 -15.77
CA LEU A 49 7.68 -10.88 -15.06
C LEU A 49 7.12 -10.27 -13.77
N ASP A 50 5.83 -10.46 -13.56
CA ASP A 50 5.12 -10.11 -12.32
C ASP A 50 4.97 -11.30 -11.38
N ILE A 51 4.72 -12.49 -11.93
CA ILE A 51 4.41 -13.70 -11.17
C ILE A 51 5.15 -14.90 -11.76
N VAL A 52 5.71 -15.74 -10.89
CA VAL A 52 6.21 -17.08 -11.23
C VAL A 52 5.38 -18.10 -10.45
N ILE A 53 4.88 -19.11 -11.18
CA ILE A 53 4.18 -20.26 -10.64
C ILE A 53 5.02 -21.48 -10.99
N CYS A 54 5.60 -22.15 -9.98
CA CYS A 54 6.56 -23.23 -10.17
C CYS A 54 6.10 -24.50 -9.46
N ASP A 55 6.18 -25.63 -10.15
CA ASP A 55 6.00 -26.92 -9.47
C ASP A 55 7.14 -27.17 -8.49
N LEU A 56 6.81 -27.79 -7.36
CA LEU A 56 7.79 -28.10 -6.32
C LEU A 56 8.75 -29.19 -6.75
N ILE A 57 8.23 -30.25 -7.39
CA ILE A 57 8.97 -31.47 -7.72
C ILE A 57 9.09 -31.57 -9.23
N MET A 58 10.29 -31.33 -9.73
CA MET A 58 10.62 -31.44 -11.16
C MET A 58 11.95 -32.20 -11.34
N PRO A 59 12.16 -32.85 -12.49
CA PRO A 59 13.48 -33.36 -12.86
C PRO A 59 14.51 -32.24 -12.98
N GLY A 60 15.76 -32.49 -12.60
CA GLY A 60 16.84 -31.50 -12.61
C GLY A 60 16.84 -30.66 -11.35
N ILE A 61 16.77 -29.36 -11.46
CA ILE A 61 16.61 -28.45 -10.31
C ILE A 61 15.15 -28.40 -9.87
N ASP A 62 14.91 -28.59 -8.57
CA ASP A 62 13.56 -28.51 -7.99
C ASP A 62 13.01 -27.08 -7.96
N GLY A 63 11.72 -26.94 -7.63
CA GLY A 63 11.04 -25.65 -7.62
C GLY A 63 11.63 -24.67 -6.61
N ILE A 64 12.05 -25.12 -5.42
CA ILE A 64 12.65 -24.25 -4.39
C ILE A 64 13.95 -23.65 -4.92
N ARG A 65 14.82 -24.51 -5.43
CA ARG A 65 16.11 -24.08 -5.98
C ARG A 65 15.95 -23.17 -7.22
N THR A 66 14.97 -23.46 -8.06
CA THR A 66 14.61 -22.60 -9.18
C THR A 66 14.23 -21.20 -8.70
N ILE A 67 13.40 -21.11 -7.67
CA ILE A 67 12.98 -19.83 -7.07
C ILE A 67 14.16 -19.09 -6.41
N GLU A 68 15.07 -19.80 -5.73
CA GLU A 68 16.29 -19.21 -5.16
C GLU A 68 17.16 -18.55 -6.22
N GLU A 69 17.37 -19.23 -7.35
CA GLU A 69 18.13 -18.64 -8.46
C GLU A 69 17.45 -17.42 -9.08
N ILE A 70 16.12 -17.48 -9.27
CA ILE A 70 15.33 -16.33 -9.73
C ILE A 70 15.43 -15.15 -8.74
N ASN A 71 15.46 -15.43 -7.43
CA ASN A 71 15.58 -14.40 -6.40
C ASN A 71 16.88 -13.59 -6.46
N LYS A 72 17.97 -14.20 -6.92
CA LYS A 72 19.26 -13.51 -7.02
C LYS A 72 19.23 -12.32 -7.98
N THR A 73 18.42 -12.42 -9.03
CA THR A 73 18.36 -11.43 -10.11
C THR A 73 17.03 -10.67 -10.18
N HIS A 74 15.93 -11.27 -9.70
CA HIS A 74 14.56 -10.77 -9.86
C HIS A 74 13.78 -10.77 -8.52
N GLN A 75 14.16 -9.88 -7.61
CA GLN A 75 13.55 -9.80 -6.26
C GLN A 75 12.09 -9.31 -6.26
N GLY A 76 11.65 -8.59 -7.30
CA GLY A 76 10.32 -7.98 -7.38
C GLY A 76 9.18 -8.90 -7.81
N ILE A 77 9.46 -10.14 -8.24
CA ILE A 77 8.49 -11.10 -8.78
C ILE A 77 7.76 -11.83 -7.65
N THR A 78 6.44 -12.00 -7.78
CA THR A 78 5.65 -12.85 -6.87
C THR A 78 5.90 -14.31 -7.20
N LYS A 79 6.28 -15.11 -6.20
CA LYS A 79 6.71 -16.50 -6.34
C LYS A 79 5.78 -17.46 -5.64
N ILE A 80 5.14 -18.32 -6.41
CA ILE A 80 4.13 -19.26 -5.95
C ILE A 80 4.59 -20.68 -6.29
N ILE A 81 4.56 -21.57 -5.31
CA ILE A 81 4.84 -23.00 -5.52
C ILE A 81 3.54 -23.78 -5.67
N LEU A 82 3.48 -24.65 -6.68
CA LEU A 82 2.48 -25.71 -6.78
C LEU A 82 3.00 -26.96 -6.11
N THR A 83 2.20 -27.62 -5.29
CA THR A 83 2.63 -28.84 -4.58
C THR A 83 1.51 -29.86 -4.47
N GLY A 84 1.81 -31.14 -4.73
CA GLY A 84 0.90 -32.25 -4.48
C GLY A 84 0.89 -32.71 -3.02
N TYR A 85 1.98 -32.48 -2.27
CA TYR A 85 2.13 -32.83 -0.86
C TYR A 85 3.05 -31.83 -0.18
N GLY A 86 2.48 -31.01 0.71
CA GLY A 86 3.29 -30.12 1.57
C GLY A 86 3.72 -30.85 2.85
N THR A 87 5.02 -31.14 3.00
CA THR A 87 5.57 -31.48 4.33
C THR A 87 5.94 -30.19 5.06
N LEU A 88 5.92 -30.21 6.39
CA LEU A 88 6.29 -29.05 7.21
C LEU A 88 7.73 -28.57 6.91
N GLU A 89 8.64 -29.51 6.59
CA GLU A 89 10.03 -29.20 6.22
C GLU A 89 10.16 -28.44 4.89
N SER A 90 9.38 -28.82 3.88
CA SER A 90 9.38 -28.08 2.59
C SER A 90 8.81 -26.67 2.74
N SER A 91 7.87 -26.46 3.66
CA SER A 91 7.31 -25.14 3.94
C SER A 91 8.33 -24.18 4.59
N ILE A 92 9.18 -24.65 5.50
CA ILE A 92 10.21 -23.84 6.17
C ILE A 92 11.29 -23.42 5.16
N LYS A 93 11.83 -24.36 4.38
CA LYS A 93 12.83 -24.08 3.33
C LYS A 93 12.31 -23.09 2.29
N ALA A 94 11.04 -23.19 1.95
CA ALA A 94 10.42 -22.32 0.98
C ALA A 94 10.25 -20.87 1.48
N ILE A 95 9.97 -20.68 2.78
CA ILE A 95 9.94 -19.34 3.38
C ILE A 95 11.33 -18.69 3.32
N GLU A 96 12.39 -19.44 3.62
CA GLU A 96 13.79 -18.98 3.52
C GLU A 96 14.19 -18.66 2.08
N ALA A 97 13.68 -19.41 1.09
CA ALA A 97 13.88 -19.15 -0.34
C ALA A 97 13.13 -17.93 -0.88
N GLY A 98 12.31 -17.26 -0.06
CA GLY A 98 11.54 -16.07 -0.43
C GLY A 98 10.32 -16.35 -1.29
N ILE A 99 9.65 -17.49 -1.08
CA ILE A 99 8.39 -17.87 -1.70
C ILE A 99 7.26 -17.10 -1.02
N ASP A 100 6.34 -16.56 -1.83
CA ASP A 100 5.22 -15.75 -1.34
C ASP A 100 4.00 -16.59 -1.00
N GLY A 101 3.87 -17.78 -1.58
CA GLY A 101 2.75 -18.66 -1.29
C GLY A 101 2.79 -20.04 -1.93
N PHE A 102 1.86 -20.88 -1.47
CA PHE A 102 1.68 -22.26 -1.94
C PHE A 102 0.26 -22.49 -2.43
N ILE A 103 0.13 -23.27 -3.50
CA ILE A 103 -1.15 -23.78 -3.98
C ILE A 103 -1.06 -25.30 -4.04
N THR A 104 -1.95 -25.97 -3.33
CA THR A 104 -1.95 -27.45 -3.24
C THR A 104 -2.70 -28.06 -4.42
N LYS A 105 -2.09 -29.03 -5.10
CA LYS A 105 -2.74 -29.87 -6.12
C LYS A 105 -3.53 -31.00 -5.41
N PRO A 106 -4.76 -31.36 -5.84
CA PRO A 106 -5.54 -30.70 -6.90
C PRO A 106 -6.19 -29.40 -6.43
N PHE A 107 -6.36 -28.44 -7.32
CA PHE A 107 -6.99 -27.16 -7.05
C PHE A 107 -8.17 -26.89 -7.98
N GLU A 108 -9.16 -26.16 -7.53
CA GLU A 108 -10.24 -25.62 -8.35
C GLU A 108 -9.78 -24.34 -9.05
N ASN A 109 -10.28 -24.09 -10.28
CA ASN A 109 -9.92 -22.90 -11.07
C ASN A 109 -10.18 -21.60 -10.31
N LYS A 110 -11.29 -21.52 -9.56
CA LYS A 110 -11.64 -20.33 -8.78
C LYS A 110 -10.67 -20.10 -7.62
N GLU A 111 -10.29 -21.16 -6.93
CA GLU A 111 -9.31 -21.10 -5.83
C GLU A 111 -7.93 -20.70 -6.35
N LEU A 112 -7.47 -21.29 -7.44
CA LEU A 112 -6.21 -20.94 -8.09
C LEU A 112 -6.13 -19.45 -8.41
N LYS A 113 -7.12 -18.92 -9.12
CA LYS A 113 -7.20 -17.51 -9.51
C LYS A 113 -7.18 -16.58 -8.30
N TRP A 114 -7.95 -16.92 -7.26
CA TRP A 114 -8.02 -16.15 -6.03
C TRP A 114 -6.67 -16.14 -5.29
N LYS A 115 -6.03 -17.29 -5.12
CA LYS A 115 -4.72 -17.40 -4.45
C LYS A 115 -3.60 -16.67 -5.20
N ILE A 116 -3.57 -16.75 -6.52
CA ILE A 116 -2.60 -16.02 -7.34
C ILE A 116 -2.77 -14.50 -7.11
N LYS A 117 -4.01 -14.01 -7.16
CA LYS A 117 -4.33 -12.61 -6.89
C LYS A 117 -3.96 -12.21 -5.46
N GLU A 118 -4.30 -13.05 -4.47
CA GLU A 118 -3.95 -12.85 -3.06
C GLU A 118 -2.45 -12.67 -2.88
N TYR A 119 -1.63 -13.62 -3.34
CA TYR A 119 -0.18 -13.56 -3.16
C TYR A 119 0.45 -12.39 -3.89
N TYR A 120 -0.03 -12.08 -5.09
CA TYR A 120 0.42 -10.91 -5.86
C TYR A 120 0.16 -9.61 -5.10
N ILE A 121 -1.07 -9.39 -4.65
CA ILE A 121 -1.44 -8.19 -3.89
C ILE A 121 -0.68 -8.14 -2.57
N LYS A 122 -0.62 -9.26 -1.83
CA LYS A 122 0.09 -9.37 -0.56
C LYS A 122 1.56 -8.98 -0.67
N ARG A 123 2.25 -9.46 -1.71
CA ARG A 123 3.64 -9.08 -1.96
C ARG A 123 3.79 -7.60 -2.27
N ARG A 124 2.94 -7.05 -3.15
CA ARG A 124 2.98 -5.65 -3.58
C ARG A 124 2.61 -4.68 -2.46
N MET A 125 1.70 -5.08 -1.59
CA MET A 125 1.11 -4.21 -0.58
C MET A 125 1.64 -4.43 0.85
N LYS A 126 2.40 -5.50 1.10
CA LYS A 126 2.91 -5.87 2.43
C LYS A 126 3.63 -4.73 3.18
N GLN A 127 4.15 -3.75 2.48
CA GLN A 127 4.84 -2.60 3.06
C GLN A 127 3.94 -1.36 3.26
N PHE A 128 2.73 -1.36 2.67
CA PHE A 128 1.93 -0.13 2.53
C PHE A 128 0.56 -0.22 3.18
N VAL A 129 0.08 -1.41 3.50
CA VAL A 129 -1.32 -1.63 3.93
C VAL A 129 -1.35 -2.46 5.18
N ALA A 130 -2.12 -2.00 6.17
CA ALA A 130 -2.40 -2.77 7.37
C ALA A 130 -3.14 -4.09 7.01
N PRO A 131 -2.92 -5.18 7.77
CA PRO A 131 -3.48 -6.51 7.46
C PRO A 131 -5.01 -6.54 7.28
N ASP A 132 -5.73 -5.75 8.06
CA ASP A 132 -7.18 -5.63 8.02
C ASP A 132 -7.74 -4.93 6.76
N ILE A 133 -6.93 -4.09 6.13
CA ILE A 133 -7.27 -3.49 4.84
C ILE A 133 -6.95 -4.46 3.71
N PHE A 134 -5.94 -5.31 3.90
CA PHE A 134 -5.50 -6.27 2.92
C PHE A 134 -6.63 -7.24 2.51
N ASP A 135 -7.39 -7.77 3.47
CA ASP A 135 -8.51 -8.69 3.20
C ASP A 135 -9.58 -8.04 2.31
N LYS A 136 -9.83 -6.74 2.49
CA LYS A 136 -10.76 -5.98 1.64
C LYS A 136 -10.23 -5.76 0.22
N LEU A 137 -8.89 -5.71 0.05
CA LEU A 137 -8.29 -5.61 -1.27
C LEU A 137 -8.48 -6.86 -2.13
N LEU A 138 -8.72 -8.02 -1.51
CA LEU A 138 -8.97 -9.27 -2.22
C LEU A 138 -10.34 -9.33 -2.88
N ASP A 139 -11.33 -8.71 -2.26
CA ASP A 139 -12.73 -8.74 -2.72
C ASP A 139 -13.05 -7.66 -3.78
N GLU A 140 -12.24 -6.62 -3.88
CA GLU A 140 -12.43 -5.51 -4.80
C GLU A 140 -11.38 -5.48 -5.93
N PRO A 141 -11.70 -4.89 -7.10
CA PRO A 141 -10.70 -4.69 -8.15
C PRO A 141 -9.67 -3.65 -7.70
N VAL A 142 -8.52 -4.11 -7.24
CA VAL A 142 -7.41 -3.26 -6.83
C VAL A 142 -6.57 -2.88 -8.04
N HIS A 143 -6.41 -1.58 -8.24
CA HIS A 143 -5.56 -1.03 -9.26
C HIS A 143 -4.29 -0.46 -8.63
N LEU A 144 -3.17 -1.15 -8.81
CA LEU A 144 -1.87 -0.72 -8.31
C LEU A 144 -1.11 0.16 -9.31
N GLU A 145 -1.51 0.11 -10.57
CA GLU A 145 -0.96 0.97 -11.63
C GLU A 145 -1.38 2.43 -11.43
N PRO A 146 -0.54 3.40 -11.84
CA PRO A 146 -0.88 4.82 -11.76
C PRO A 146 -2.20 5.14 -12.47
N ARG A 147 -3.17 5.70 -11.73
CA ARG A 147 -4.47 6.11 -12.26
C ARG A 147 -5.01 7.34 -11.54
N MET A 148 -5.92 8.05 -12.20
CA MET A 148 -6.70 9.12 -11.58
C MET A 148 -7.67 8.54 -10.56
N SER A 149 -7.62 9.07 -9.34
CA SER A 149 -8.48 8.66 -8.23
C SER A 149 -8.94 9.89 -7.46
N ASP A 150 -10.21 9.89 -7.04
CA ASP A 150 -10.73 10.88 -6.10
C ASP A 150 -10.47 10.39 -4.68
N VAL A 151 -9.67 11.14 -3.93
CA VAL A 151 -9.16 10.74 -2.62
C VAL A 151 -9.12 11.91 -1.64
N SER A 152 -8.98 11.60 -0.36
CA SER A 152 -8.59 12.57 0.66
C SER A 152 -7.20 12.26 1.17
N ILE A 153 -6.41 13.31 1.31
CA ILE A 153 -5.05 13.28 1.84
C ILE A 153 -5.06 13.98 3.19
N LEU A 154 -4.51 13.31 4.20
CA LEU A 154 -4.34 13.84 5.53
C LEU A 154 -2.85 13.97 5.83
N PHE A 155 -2.43 15.14 6.30
CA PHE A 155 -1.11 15.38 6.88
C PHE A 155 -1.23 15.76 8.34
N THR A 156 -0.37 15.16 9.16
CA THR A 156 -0.15 15.60 10.54
C THR A 156 1.28 16.11 10.71
N ASP A 157 1.54 16.86 11.77
CA ASP A 157 2.89 17.30 12.13
C ASP A 157 2.92 17.69 13.62
N ILE A 158 3.99 17.32 14.32
CA ILE A 158 4.13 17.59 15.74
C ILE A 158 4.57 19.03 15.96
N ARG A 159 3.84 19.75 16.77
CA ARG A 159 4.13 21.15 17.06
C ARG A 159 5.32 21.27 18.02
N GLY A 160 6.30 22.09 17.63
CA GLY A 160 7.52 22.28 18.41
C GLY A 160 8.50 21.10 18.36
N PHE A 161 8.36 20.18 17.38
CA PHE A 161 9.20 19.00 17.26
C PHE A 161 10.70 19.30 17.24
N THR A 162 11.15 20.30 16.47
CA THR A 162 12.57 20.70 16.42
C THR A 162 13.15 21.03 17.81
N LYS A 163 12.37 21.71 18.64
CA LYS A 163 12.75 22.02 20.02
C LYS A 163 12.79 20.74 20.88
N LEU A 164 11.78 19.89 20.74
CA LEU A 164 11.71 18.61 21.45
C LEU A 164 12.93 17.75 21.11
N ALA A 165 13.23 17.60 19.82
CA ALA A 165 14.34 16.80 19.31
C ALA A 165 15.73 17.33 19.76
N SER A 166 15.83 18.61 20.10
CA SER A 166 17.07 19.19 20.65
C SER A 166 17.24 18.99 22.17
N THR A 167 16.20 18.54 22.87
CA THR A 167 16.19 18.44 24.35
C THR A 167 16.17 17.00 24.87
N ILE A 168 15.81 16.04 24.01
CA ILE A 168 15.69 14.62 24.39
C ILE A 168 16.76 13.81 23.63
N PRO A 169 17.41 12.81 24.29
CA PRO A 169 18.31 11.89 23.61
C PRO A 169 17.63 11.18 22.42
N PRO A 170 18.34 10.95 21.30
CA PRO A 170 17.74 10.39 20.08
C PRO A 170 17.02 9.05 20.29
N GLU A 171 17.53 8.19 21.14
CA GLU A 171 16.94 6.87 21.45
C GLU A 171 15.62 7.02 22.23
N GLU A 172 15.57 7.93 23.18
CA GLU A 172 14.36 8.25 23.94
C GLU A 172 13.31 8.91 23.04
N LEU A 173 13.73 9.83 22.16
CA LEU A 173 12.87 10.47 21.17
C LEU A 173 12.24 9.44 20.24
N ALA A 174 13.04 8.50 19.70
CA ALA A 174 12.54 7.44 18.84
C ALA A 174 11.50 6.55 19.56
N SER A 175 11.78 6.18 20.82
CA SER A 175 10.85 5.40 21.63
C SER A 175 9.55 6.14 21.92
N LEU A 176 9.64 7.43 22.25
CA LEU A 176 8.50 8.31 22.49
C LEU A 176 7.63 8.46 21.25
N LEU A 177 8.23 8.72 20.10
CA LEU A 177 7.50 8.87 18.83
C LEU A 177 6.82 7.57 18.43
N ASN A 178 7.51 6.43 18.48
CA ASN A 178 6.92 5.15 18.12
C ASN A 178 5.73 4.81 19.03
N LYS A 179 5.88 4.98 20.35
CA LYS A 179 4.86 4.58 21.32
C LYS A 179 3.65 5.51 21.36
N TYR A 180 3.86 6.82 21.31
CA TYR A 180 2.82 7.81 21.58
C TYR A 180 2.32 8.54 20.33
N TYR A 181 2.96 8.31 19.17
CA TYR A 181 2.58 9.00 17.95
C TYR A 181 2.44 8.05 16.76
N PHE A 182 3.51 7.46 16.23
CA PHE A 182 3.42 6.71 14.98
C PHE A 182 2.49 5.50 15.06
N GLN A 183 2.61 4.67 16.09
CA GLN A 183 1.75 3.49 16.24
C GLN A 183 0.29 3.88 16.47
N PRO A 184 -0.07 4.75 17.42
CA PRO A 184 -1.46 5.18 17.60
C PRO A 184 -2.06 5.83 16.35
N MET A 185 -1.29 6.69 15.64
CA MET A 185 -1.78 7.34 14.43
C MET A 185 -2.03 6.34 13.30
N SER A 186 -1.14 5.35 13.13
CA SER A 186 -1.33 4.28 12.16
C SER A 186 -2.58 3.46 12.45
N ASP A 187 -2.80 3.10 13.72
CA ASP A 187 -3.98 2.33 14.14
C ASP A 187 -5.28 3.11 13.90
N ILE A 188 -5.28 4.43 14.16
CA ILE A 188 -6.45 5.29 13.90
C ILE A 188 -6.72 5.39 12.40
N VAL A 189 -5.69 5.61 11.57
CA VAL A 189 -5.82 5.64 10.10
C VAL A 189 -6.47 4.36 9.59
N SER A 190 -5.99 3.21 10.06
CA SER A 190 -6.52 1.90 9.68
C SER A 190 -8.00 1.72 10.08
N ARG A 191 -8.38 2.09 11.31
CA ARG A 191 -9.80 2.04 11.76
C ARG A 191 -10.74 2.85 10.88
N HIS A 192 -10.26 3.98 10.36
CA HIS A 192 -11.01 4.84 9.43
C HIS A 192 -10.82 4.48 7.95
N LYS A 193 -10.39 3.24 7.64
CA LYS A 193 -10.24 2.73 6.26
C LYS A 193 -9.25 3.53 5.41
N GLY A 194 -8.32 4.26 6.03
CA GLY A 194 -7.19 4.90 5.39
C GLY A 194 -5.98 4.00 5.35
N ILE A 195 -4.97 4.41 4.61
CA ILE A 195 -3.64 3.84 4.62
C ILE A 195 -2.61 4.90 5.00
N VAL A 196 -1.61 4.55 5.79
CA VAL A 196 -0.44 5.40 5.97
C VAL A 196 0.41 5.30 4.71
N ASP A 197 0.55 6.41 3.99
CA ASP A 197 1.41 6.49 2.81
C ASP A 197 2.88 6.47 3.24
N LYS A 198 3.25 7.42 4.07
CA LYS A 198 4.63 7.53 4.57
C LYS A 198 4.74 8.39 5.83
N TYR A 199 5.87 8.21 6.50
CA TYR A 199 6.35 9.11 7.55
C TYR A 199 7.39 10.07 6.95
N ILE A 200 7.25 11.36 7.20
CA ILE A 200 8.16 12.42 6.70
C ILE A 200 8.66 13.21 7.92
N GLY A 201 9.78 12.75 8.50
CA GLY A 201 10.22 13.24 9.80
C GLY A 201 9.20 12.93 10.89
N ASP A 202 8.63 13.96 11.50
CA ASP A 202 7.54 13.89 12.47
C ASP A 202 6.14 14.02 11.86
N SER A 203 6.03 14.08 10.53
CA SER A 203 4.75 14.12 9.83
C SER A 203 4.29 12.73 9.42
N VAL A 204 2.98 12.48 9.50
CA VAL A 204 2.31 11.31 8.94
C VAL A 204 1.49 11.77 7.74
N MET A 205 1.70 11.14 6.59
CA MET A 205 0.83 11.27 5.43
C MET A 205 -0.07 10.05 5.32
N ALA A 206 -1.38 10.25 5.23
CA ALA A 206 -2.36 9.19 5.06
C ALA A 206 -3.27 9.46 3.86
N LEU A 207 -3.73 8.38 3.21
CA LEU A 207 -4.65 8.40 2.07
C LEU A 207 -5.96 7.70 2.42
N PHE A 208 -7.07 8.25 1.92
CA PHE A 208 -8.41 7.69 2.04
C PHE A 208 -9.07 7.66 0.66
N GLY A 209 -9.70 6.55 0.28
CA GLY A 209 -10.30 6.35 -1.03
C GLY A 209 -9.37 5.68 -2.06
N ALA A 210 -8.17 5.28 -1.65
CA ALA A 210 -7.23 4.49 -2.44
C ALA A 210 -6.39 3.59 -1.51
N PRO A 211 -5.94 2.43 -1.96
CA PRO A 211 -6.15 1.77 -3.26
C PRO A 211 -7.57 1.23 -3.48
N VAL A 212 -8.36 1.10 -2.41
CA VAL A 212 -9.79 0.77 -2.47
C VAL A 212 -10.60 2.05 -2.54
N TYR A 213 -11.40 2.18 -3.59
CA TYR A 213 -12.28 3.34 -3.76
C TYR A 213 -13.37 3.36 -2.69
N ASN A 214 -13.67 4.56 -2.18
CA ASN A 214 -14.75 4.76 -1.21
C ASN A 214 -15.32 6.18 -1.33
N ASP A 215 -16.61 6.31 -1.62
CA ASP A 215 -17.31 7.59 -1.74
C ASP A 215 -17.27 8.46 -0.47
N ASN A 216 -17.04 7.85 0.70
CA ASN A 216 -16.98 8.55 1.98
C ASN A 216 -15.54 8.90 2.42
N HIS A 217 -14.56 8.87 1.49
CA HIS A 217 -13.16 9.09 1.82
C HIS A 217 -12.91 10.41 2.58
N ALA A 218 -13.62 11.50 2.23
CA ALA A 218 -13.49 12.78 2.92
C ALA A 218 -14.00 12.71 4.37
N THR A 219 -15.13 12.04 4.58
CA THR A 219 -15.70 11.85 5.92
C THR A 219 -14.79 10.99 6.78
N TYR A 220 -14.25 9.88 6.23
CA TYR A 220 -13.30 9.04 6.97
C TYR A 220 -12.01 9.77 7.32
N ALA A 221 -11.47 10.60 6.42
CA ALA A 221 -10.29 11.40 6.69
C ALA A 221 -10.53 12.42 7.83
N VAL A 222 -11.69 13.07 7.84
CA VAL A 222 -12.06 14.05 8.87
C VAL A 222 -12.29 13.37 10.22
N GLU A 223 -13.07 12.28 10.28
CA GLU A 223 -13.29 11.55 11.55
C GLU A 223 -11.97 10.95 12.09
N CYS A 224 -11.08 10.48 11.19
CA CYS A 224 -9.74 10.05 11.55
C CYS A 224 -8.95 11.19 12.22
N GLY A 225 -8.91 12.38 11.62
CA GLY A 225 -8.23 13.54 12.17
C GLY A 225 -8.80 13.99 13.53
N ILE A 226 -10.12 13.94 13.70
CA ILE A 226 -10.79 14.23 14.97
C ILE A 226 -10.38 13.21 16.05
N GLU A 227 -10.38 11.91 15.72
CA GLU A 227 -9.98 10.86 16.65
C GLU A 227 -8.49 10.97 17.02
N MET A 228 -7.62 11.32 16.07
CA MET A 228 -6.20 11.57 16.33
C MET A 228 -6.01 12.68 17.36
N ILE A 229 -6.71 13.79 17.23
CA ILE A 229 -6.63 14.91 18.19
C ILE A 229 -7.10 14.46 19.58
N LYS A 230 -8.22 13.74 19.67
CA LYS A 230 -8.74 13.22 20.95
C LYS A 230 -7.77 12.23 21.60
N SER A 231 -7.17 11.34 20.83
CA SER A 231 -6.17 10.40 21.33
C SER A 231 -4.95 11.10 21.92
N MET A 232 -4.51 12.22 21.32
CA MET A 232 -3.44 13.03 21.89
C MET A 232 -3.86 13.71 23.19
N GLU A 233 -5.07 14.21 23.29
CA GLU A 233 -5.63 14.80 24.53
C GLU A 233 -5.72 13.77 25.65
N GLU A 234 -6.21 12.57 25.36
CA GLU A 234 -6.32 11.44 26.31
C GLU A 234 -4.96 10.95 26.81
N SER A 235 -3.93 11.03 25.97
CA SER A 235 -2.54 10.72 26.38
C SER A 235 -1.88 11.79 27.24
N GLY A 236 -2.61 12.84 27.66
CA GLY A 236 -2.10 13.93 28.48
C GLY A 236 -1.35 15.00 27.69
N ASN A 237 -1.57 15.11 26.38
CA ASN A 237 -0.92 16.08 25.49
C ASN A 237 0.62 16.02 25.53
N ILE A 238 1.18 14.83 25.71
CA ILE A 238 2.64 14.59 25.67
C ILE A 238 3.24 15.17 24.40
N LEU A 239 2.53 14.97 23.28
CA LEU A 239 2.81 15.56 21.97
C LEU A 239 1.57 16.31 21.50
N GLN A 240 1.77 17.42 20.82
CA GLN A 240 0.68 18.18 20.19
C GLN A 240 0.88 18.24 18.69
N MET A 241 -0.16 18.05 17.93
CA MET A 241 -0.08 18.08 16.47
C MET A 241 -1.11 19.01 15.85
N GLY A 242 -0.83 19.44 14.63
CA GLY A 242 -1.81 20.07 13.73
C GLY A 242 -2.10 19.18 12.55
N ILE A 243 -3.34 19.19 12.06
CA ILE A 243 -3.81 18.32 10.98
C ILE A 243 -4.33 19.17 9.82
N GLY A 244 -3.92 18.80 8.59
CA GLY A 244 -4.43 19.36 7.35
C GLY A 244 -5.00 18.27 6.44
N ILE A 245 -6.20 18.48 5.90
CA ILE A 245 -6.87 17.55 4.99
C ILE A 245 -7.26 18.25 3.71
N SER A 246 -7.01 17.61 2.57
CA SER A 246 -7.49 18.05 1.27
C SER A 246 -7.98 16.89 0.44
N SER A 247 -9.11 17.08 -0.25
CA SER A 247 -9.74 16.08 -1.12
C SER A 247 -9.66 16.51 -2.59
N GLY A 248 -9.71 15.55 -3.49
CA GLY A 248 -9.82 15.77 -4.92
C GLY A 248 -9.05 14.76 -5.76
N MET A 249 -9.06 15.01 -7.08
CA MET A 249 -8.45 14.15 -8.08
C MET A 249 -6.92 14.19 -8.02
N VAL A 250 -6.30 13.02 -7.89
CA VAL A 250 -4.84 12.82 -7.90
C VAL A 250 -4.51 11.59 -8.73
N VAL A 251 -3.24 11.39 -9.07
CA VAL A 251 -2.78 10.10 -9.58
C VAL A 251 -2.33 9.25 -8.38
N THR A 252 -2.98 8.12 -8.15
CA THR A 252 -2.57 7.12 -7.15
C THR A 252 -1.99 5.90 -7.83
N GLY A 253 -1.02 5.26 -7.22
CA GLY A 253 -0.40 4.05 -7.77
C GLY A 253 0.98 3.80 -7.19
N ILE A 254 1.66 2.80 -7.74
CA ILE A 254 3.03 2.49 -7.38
C ILE A 254 3.99 3.35 -8.22
N PHE A 255 4.84 4.13 -7.54
CA PHE A 255 5.87 4.97 -8.14
C PHE A 255 7.24 4.60 -7.58
N GLY A 256 8.28 4.86 -8.35
CA GLY A 256 9.67 4.70 -7.91
C GLY A 256 10.55 3.94 -8.88
N SER A 257 11.75 3.59 -8.41
CA SER A 257 12.77 2.84 -9.15
C SER A 257 12.59 1.32 -8.95
N ILE A 258 13.42 0.53 -9.64
CA ILE A 258 13.46 -0.94 -9.45
C ILE A 258 13.78 -1.29 -7.99
N SER A 259 14.66 -0.52 -7.33
CA SER A 259 15.12 -0.80 -5.96
C SER A 259 14.24 -0.21 -4.86
N LYS A 260 13.41 0.80 -5.17
CA LYS A 260 12.53 1.44 -4.18
C LYS A 260 11.24 1.88 -4.85
N LYS A 261 10.15 1.23 -4.53
CA LYS A 261 8.79 1.55 -4.97
C LYS A 261 7.93 1.91 -3.76
N GLU A 262 7.02 2.86 -3.94
CA GLU A 262 6.04 3.27 -2.93
C GLU A 262 4.68 3.40 -3.60
N TYR A 263 3.62 2.93 -2.92
CA TYR A 263 2.26 3.29 -3.30
C TYR A 263 1.97 4.66 -2.72
N THR A 264 1.66 5.65 -3.56
CA THR A 264 1.46 7.02 -3.12
C THR A 264 0.50 7.78 -4.03
N ALA A 265 0.19 9.01 -3.65
CA ALA A 265 -0.61 9.96 -4.42
C ALA A 265 0.24 11.13 -4.92
N LEU A 266 0.04 11.54 -6.17
CA LEU A 266 0.68 12.70 -6.78
C LEU A 266 -0.39 13.65 -7.32
N GLY A 267 -0.39 14.90 -6.88
CA GLY A 267 -1.33 15.92 -7.36
C GLY A 267 -1.46 17.13 -6.44
N MET A 268 -2.26 18.09 -6.86
CA MET A 268 -2.46 19.34 -6.12
C MET A 268 -3.04 19.14 -4.72
N PRO A 269 -4.03 18.24 -4.49
CA PRO A 269 -4.55 17.97 -3.15
C PRO A 269 -3.48 17.57 -2.12
N VAL A 270 -2.41 16.87 -2.53
CA VAL A 270 -1.28 16.52 -1.65
C VAL A 270 -0.58 17.79 -1.13
N ASN A 271 -0.27 18.71 -2.03
CA ASN A 271 0.39 19.97 -1.68
C ASN A 271 -0.52 20.88 -0.83
N ILE A 272 -1.82 20.85 -1.11
CA ILE A 272 -2.82 21.62 -0.34
C ILE A 272 -2.88 21.07 1.09
N ALA A 273 -3.02 19.76 1.28
CA ALA A 273 -3.08 19.14 2.60
C ALA A 273 -1.82 19.43 3.44
N ALA A 274 -0.63 19.27 2.82
CA ALA A 274 0.65 19.62 3.45
C ALA A 274 0.76 21.11 3.83
N ARG A 275 0.14 22.01 3.08
CA ARG A 275 0.11 23.43 3.40
C ARG A 275 -0.90 23.74 4.51
N LEU A 276 -2.10 23.15 4.45
CA LEU A 276 -3.14 23.31 5.45
C LEU A 276 -2.68 22.86 6.84
N GLN A 277 -1.96 21.74 6.89
CA GLN A 277 -1.37 21.23 8.12
C GLN A 277 -0.52 22.32 8.81
N LYS A 278 0.23 23.15 8.07
CA LYS A 278 1.05 24.25 8.64
C LYS A 278 0.21 25.38 9.24
N PHE A 279 -1.02 25.58 8.80
CA PHE A 279 -1.94 26.58 9.35
C PHE A 279 -2.67 26.11 10.60
N ALA A 280 -2.72 24.81 10.85
CA ALA A 280 -3.33 24.25 12.04
C ALA A 280 -2.48 24.53 13.27
N ALA A 281 -3.04 25.16 14.30
CA ALA A 281 -2.40 25.27 15.62
C ALA A 281 -2.38 23.90 16.35
N PRO A 282 -1.71 23.80 17.52
CA PRO A 282 -1.77 22.59 18.33
C PRO A 282 -3.21 22.14 18.62
N GLY A 283 -3.54 20.88 18.32
CA GLY A 283 -4.88 20.32 18.49
C GLY A 283 -5.94 20.83 17.52
N GLU A 284 -5.53 21.40 16.38
CA GLU A 284 -6.44 21.87 15.35
C GLU A 284 -6.46 20.98 14.11
N LEU A 285 -7.65 20.86 13.52
CA LEU A 285 -7.91 20.24 12.23
C LEU A 285 -8.38 21.31 11.24
N VAL A 286 -7.69 21.38 10.10
CA VAL A 286 -8.00 22.32 9.01
C VAL A 286 -8.22 21.55 7.72
N ILE A 287 -9.28 21.91 6.98
CA ILE A 287 -9.65 21.24 5.73
C ILE A 287 -9.78 22.22 4.57
N SER A 288 -9.57 21.73 3.35
CA SER A 288 -9.82 22.51 2.13
C SER A 288 -11.32 22.63 1.83
N GLU A 289 -11.66 23.59 0.98
CA GLU A 289 -13.03 23.79 0.47
C GLU A 289 -13.55 22.53 -0.24
N GLU A 290 -12.71 21.85 -1.03
CA GLU A 290 -13.11 20.60 -1.71
C GLU A 290 -13.41 19.48 -0.71
N THR A 291 -12.62 19.37 0.37
CA THR A 291 -12.95 18.43 1.46
C THR A 291 -14.29 18.81 2.10
N MET A 292 -14.53 20.09 2.35
CA MET A 292 -15.80 20.56 2.93
C MET A 292 -17.01 20.21 2.05
N LYS A 293 -16.89 20.32 0.73
CA LYS A 293 -17.95 19.98 -0.23
C LYS A 293 -18.22 18.48 -0.29
N SER A 294 -17.17 17.64 -0.06
CA SER A 294 -17.25 16.18 -0.13
C SER A 294 -17.66 15.53 1.20
N LEU A 295 -17.89 16.33 2.26
CA LEU A 295 -18.29 15.79 3.56
C LEU A 295 -19.76 15.35 3.57
N ASN A 296 -19.97 14.09 3.97
CA ASN A 296 -21.28 13.56 4.35
C ASN A 296 -21.46 13.60 5.87
N SER A 297 -21.09 14.71 6.52
CA SER A 297 -21.06 14.86 7.97
C SER A 297 -21.64 16.21 8.41
N THR A 298 -22.27 16.23 9.58
CA THR A 298 -22.83 17.44 10.21
C THR A 298 -21.83 18.12 11.16
N ARG A 299 -20.55 17.74 11.12
CA ARG A 299 -19.52 18.33 11.98
C ARG A 299 -19.41 19.84 11.74
N PRO A 300 -19.28 20.64 12.80
CA PRO A 300 -19.18 22.09 12.66
C PRO A 300 -17.78 22.48 12.14
N PHE A 301 -17.78 23.20 11.04
CA PHE A 301 -16.59 23.81 10.46
C PHE A 301 -16.84 25.30 10.25
N LYS A 302 -15.82 26.10 10.58
CA LYS A 302 -15.82 27.53 10.35
C LYS A 302 -14.80 27.91 9.29
N LYS A 303 -15.21 28.72 8.32
CA LYS A 303 -14.29 29.33 7.35
C LYS A 303 -13.31 30.23 8.09
N VAL A 304 -12.02 30.02 7.86
CA VAL A 304 -10.94 30.77 8.55
C VAL A 304 -10.24 31.73 7.61
N GLY A 305 -10.12 31.38 6.32
CA GLY A 305 -9.42 32.22 5.37
C GLY A 305 -9.25 31.55 4.00
N SER A 306 -8.33 32.13 3.23
CA SER A 306 -7.91 31.56 1.96
C SER A 306 -6.40 31.75 1.78
N PHE A 307 -5.79 30.90 0.93
CA PHE A 307 -4.39 31.02 0.55
C PHE A 307 -4.19 30.60 -0.90
N SER A 308 -3.10 31.04 -1.52
CA SER A 308 -2.70 30.63 -2.85
C SER A 308 -1.44 29.74 -2.77
N LEU A 309 -1.42 28.66 -3.52
CA LEU A 309 -0.22 27.79 -3.60
C LEU A 309 0.92 28.48 -4.37
N PHE A 310 0.56 29.19 -5.44
CA PHE A 310 1.47 29.96 -6.27
C PHE A 310 0.92 31.38 -6.43
N PRO A 311 1.74 32.40 -6.74
CA PRO A 311 1.30 33.80 -6.89
C PRO A 311 0.16 33.99 -7.91
N SER A 312 0.09 33.13 -8.93
CA SER A 312 -0.91 33.16 -10.01
C SER A 312 -2.06 32.17 -9.82
N SER A 313 -2.10 31.40 -8.76
CA SER A 313 -3.19 30.44 -8.52
C SER A 313 -4.39 31.12 -7.88
N LEU A 314 -5.58 30.57 -8.17
CA LEU A 314 -6.80 31.00 -7.47
C LEU A 314 -6.65 30.71 -5.97
N PRO A 315 -7.22 31.59 -5.12
CA PRO A 315 -7.21 31.38 -3.69
C PRO A 315 -8.06 30.16 -3.32
N ILE A 316 -7.51 29.33 -2.44
CA ILE A 316 -8.14 28.13 -1.89
C ILE A 316 -8.68 28.49 -0.53
N GLU A 317 -9.99 28.36 -0.36
CA GLU A 317 -10.62 28.56 0.94
C GLU A 317 -10.34 27.37 1.87
N TYR A 318 -10.23 27.64 3.18
CA TYR A 318 -10.03 26.60 4.16
C TYR A 318 -10.85 26.83 5.43
N TYR A 319 -11.16 25.73 6.08
CA TYR A 319 -12.10 25.64 7.18
C TYR A 319 -11.45 24.92 8.34
N LYS A 320 -11.77 25.37 9.55
CA LYS A 320 -11.30 24.78 10.80
C LYS A 320 -12.45 24.08 11.50
N TRP A 321 -12.17 22.88 12.02
CA TRP A 321 -13.10 22.17 12.87
C TRP A 321 -13.29 22.89 14.20
N GLU A 322 -14.56 23.07 14.60
CA GLU A 322 -14.95 23.60 15.91
C GLU A 322 -15.25 22.40 16.84
N LYS A 323 -14.53 22.34 17.98
CA LYS A 323 -14.70 21.26 18.99
C LYS A 323 -16.06 21.29 19.64
#